data_dd5c046802a82906cc2e23e73e37cbd5
#
_entry.id   dd5c046802a82906cc2e23e73e37cbd5
#
_cell.length_a   1.000
_cell.length_b   1.000
_cell.length_c   1.000
_cell.angle_alpha   90.00
_cell.angle_beta   90.00
_cell.angle_gamma   90.00
#
_symmetry.space_group_name_H-M   'P 1'
#
loop_
_entity.id
_entity.type
_entity.pdbx_description
1 polymer ?
#
loop_
_entity_poly.entity_id
_entity_poly.type
_entity_poly.pdbx_seq_one_letter_code
_entity_poly.pdbx_strand_id
1 'polypeptide(L)'
;MKLKNGFVLKEIAGECIVVAVDSVLNFDGMLTLNDTAKTIWLLLEKGAERDELVKALTDEYDVSDELAAEAVDNFVAKLEECGFLA
;
A
#
# COMPACT_ATOMS: atom_id res chain seq x y z
N MET A 1 -10.49 -5.42 -0.99
CA MET A 1 -9.33 -5.14 -1.85
C MET A 1 -8.17 -6.03 -1.49
N LYS A 2 -7.45 -6.49 -2.44
CA LYS A 2 -6.30 -7.37 -2.25
C LYS A 2 -5.25 -7.07 -3.32
N LEU A 3 -3.98 -7.24 -2.97
CA LEU A 3 -2.88 -7.05 -3.90
C LEU A 3 -2.77 -8.24 -4.87
N LYS A 4 -2.31 -7.96 -6.08
CA LYS A 4 -1.95 -9.02 -7.03
C LYS A 4 -0.67 -9.71 -6.55
N ASN A 5 -0.48 -10.95 -6.98
CA ASN A 5 0.78 -11.66 -6.76
C ASN A 5 1.87 -11.06 -7.64
N GLY A 6 3.11 -11.27 -7.27
CA GLY A 6 4.25 -10.84 -8.07
C GLY A 6 4.98 -9.61 -7.53
N PHE A 7 4.62 -9.15 -6.33
CA PHE A 7 5.29 -8.04 -5.67
C PHE A 7 5.85 -8.48 -4.33
N VAL A 8 7.00 -7.94 -3.97
CA VAL A 8 7.67 -8.23 -2.70
C VAL A 8 8.00 -6.91 -2.01
N LEU A 9 7.65 -6.83 -0.73
CA LEU A 9 8.05 -5.71 0.12
C LEU A 9 9.40 -6.03 0.74
N LYS A 10 10.35 -5.12 0.56
CA LYS A 10 11.69 -5.23 1.16
C LYS A 10 11.99 -4.00 1.99
N GLU A 11 12.78 -4.19 3.03
CA GLU A 11 13.25 -3.08 3.84
C GLU A 11 14.76 -2.96 3.63
N ILE A 12 15.17 -1.82 3.09
CA ILE A 12 16.58 -1.55 2.75
C ILE A 12 16.95 -0.20 3.33
N ALA A 13 17.97 -0.18 4.18
CA ALA A 13 18.48 1.06 4.78
C ALA A 13 17.38 1.88 5.48
N GLY A 14 16.44 1.20 6.14
CA GLY A 14 15.35 1.87 6.85
C GLY A 14 14.18 2.29 5.98
N GLU A 15 14.24 2.03 4.69
CA GLU A 15 13.15 2.35 3.76
C GLU A 15 12.42 1.09 3.32
N CYS A 16 11.10 1.20 3.18
CA CYS A 16 10.28 0.11 2.67
C CYS A 16 10.08 0.28 1.17
N ILE A 17 10.47 -0.74 0.41
CA ILE A 17 10.46 -0.69 -1.04
C ILE A 17 9.69 -1.90 -1.57
N VAL A 18 8.81 -1.66 -2.53
CA VAL A 18 8.10 -2.72 -3.24
C VAL A 18 8.77 -2.94 -4.58
N VAL A 19 9.11 -4.19 -4.87
CA VAL A 19 9.70 -4.56 -6.16
C VAL A 19 8.85 -5.61 -6.84
N ALA A 20 8.79 -5.56 -8.16
CA ALA A 20 8.12 -6.57 -8.96
C ALA A 20 9.08 -7.75 -9.15
N VAL A 21 8.56 -8.98 -8.96
CA VAL A 21 9.33 -10.20 -9.20
C VAL A 21 8.98 -10.85 -10.52
N ASP A 22 7.97 -10.31 -11.21
CA ASP A 22 7.51 -10.83 -12.49
C ASP A 22 7.52 -9.71 -13.52
N SER A 23 8.25 -9.93 -14.61
CA SER A 23 8.42 -8.91 -15.66
C SER A 23 7.17 -8.69 -16.51
N VAL A 24 6.13 -9.51 -16.39
CA VAL A 24 4.88 -9.31 -17.13
C VAL A 24 3.97 -8.27 -16.47
N LEU A 25 4.31 -7.81 -15.27
CA LEU A 25 3.56 -6.77 -14.59
C LEU A 25 3.88 -5.39 -15.17
N ASN A 26 2.89 -4.50 -15.19
CA ASN A 26 3.02 -3.15 -15.71
C ASN A 26 3.75 -2.21 -14.74
N PHE A 27 4.69 -2.75 -14.00
CA PHE A 27 5.47 -1.99 -13.04
C PHE A 27 6.94 -2.14 -13.37
N ASP A 28 7.58 -1.04 -13.71
CA ASP A 28 8.99 -1.01 -14.08
C ASP A 28 9.74 -0.14 -13.07
N GLY A 29 10.35 -0.79 -12.07
CA GLY A 29 11.13 -0.10 -11.07
C GLY A 29 10.74 -0.45 -9.64
N MET A 30 10.84 0.52 -8.75
CA MET A 30 10.59 0.36 -7.32
C MET A 30 9.59 1.40 -6.83
N LEU A 31 8.74 0.98 -5.90
CA LEU A 31 7.82 1.88 -5.22
C LEU A 31 8.27 2.01 -3.76
N THR A 32 8.61 3.23 -3.34
CA THR A 32 9.00 3.49 -1.95
C THR A 32 7.76 3.81 -1.14
N LEU A 33 7.62 3.17 0.02
CA LEU A 33 6.49 3.36 0.92
C LEU A 33 6.92 4.11 2.18
N ASN A 34 6.15 5.14 2.55
CA ASN A 34 6.28 5.75 3.86
C ASN A 34 5.58 4.87 4.91
N ASP A 35 5.59 5.27 6.18
CA ASP A 35 5.03 4.47 7.26
C ASP A 35 3.54 4.17 7.07
N THR A 36 2.74 5.17 6.70
CA THR A 36 1.30 4.97 6.48
C THR A 36 1.04 4.07 5.29
N ALA A 37 1.77 4.25 4.20
CA ALA A 37 1.65 3.41 3.01
C ALA A 37 2.03 1.96 3.30
N LYS A 38 3.06 1.74 4.12
CA LYS A 38 3.47 0.40 4.54
C LYS A 38 2.34 -0.29 5.31
N THR A 39 1.71 0.43 6.25
CA THR A 39 0.58 -0.12 7.01
C THR A 39 -0.53 -0.56 6.09
N ILE A 40 -0.90 0.28 5.12
CA ILE A 40 -1.94 -0.04 4.13
C ILE A 40 -1.52 -1.26 3.30
N TRP A 41 -0.29 -1.28 2.82
CA TRP A 41 0.23 -2.37 1.99
C TRP A 41 0.13 -3.73 2.70
N LEU A 42 0.58 -3.78 3.97
CA LEU A 42 0.56 -5.03 4.73
C LEU A 42 -0.85 -5.55 4.95
N LEU A 43 -1.81 -4.66 5.17
CA LEU A 43 -3.21 -5.05 5.28
C LEU A 43 -3.77 -5.56 3.95
N LEU A 44 -3.40 -4.92 2.85
CA LEU A 44 -3.84 -5.35 1.52
C LEU A 44 -3.26 -6.69 1.10
N GLU A 45 -2.10 -7.07 1.63
CA GLU A 45 -1.54 -8.40 1.39
C GLU A 45 -2.45 -9.50 1.91
N LYS A 46 -3.14 -9.23 3.00
CA LYS A 46 -4.10 -10.15 3.62
C LYS A 46 -5.49 -10.00 3.02
N GLY A 47 -5.75 -8.89 2.38
CA GLY A 47 -7.07 -8.50 1.93
C GLY A 47 -7.76 -7.63 2.97
N ALA A 48 -8.17 -6.43 2.60
CA ALA A 48 -8.82 -5.48 3.49
C ALA A 48 -9.72 -4.56 2.71
N GLU A 49 -10.76 -4.07 3.36
CA GLU A 49 -11.65 -3.07 2.81
C GLU A 49 -11.18 -1.68 3.20
N ARG A 50 -11.68 -0.67 2.47
CA ARG A 50 -11.31 0.72 2.71
C ARG A 50 -11.48 1.14 4.16
N ASP A 51 -12.60 0.79 4.77
CA ASP A 51 -12.90 1.16 6.16
C ASP A 51 -11.88 0.57 7.14
N GLU A 52 -11.42 -0.64 6.88
CA GLU A 52 -10.38 -1.27 7.69
C GLU A 52 -9.05 -0.53 7.57
N LEU A 53 -8.72 -0.07 6.38
CA LEU A 53 -7.49 0.69 6.14
C LEU A 53 -7.52 2.03 6.86
N VAL A 54 -8.64 2.74 6.77
CA VAL A 54 -8.82 4.02 7.45
C VAL A 54 -8.71 3.84 8.96
N LYS A 55 -9.38 2.83 9.50
CA LYS A 55 -9.35 2.55 10.93
C LYS A 55 -7.93 2.22 11.41
N ALA A 56 -7.20 1.44 10.64
CA ALA A 56 -5.83 1.08 10.99
C ALA A 56 -4.94 2.32 11.12
N LEU A 57 -5.11 3.29 10.23
CA LEU A 57 -4.35 4.53 10.30
C LEU A 57 -4.72 5.38 11.49
N THR A 58 -6.01 5.50 11.80
CA THR A 58 -6.44 6.28 12.97
C THR A 58 -6.06 5.62 14.29
N ASP A 59 -5.96 4.29 14.32
CA ASP A 59 -5.55 3.55 15.50
C ASP A 59 -4.03 3.64 15.75
N GLU A 60 -3.21 3.66 14.69
CA GLU A 60 -1.76 3.67 14.82
C GLU A 60 -1.14 5.07 14.83
N TYR A 61 -1.78 6.03 14.18
CA TYR A 61 -1.24 7.36 14.02
C TYR A 61 -2.20 8.40 14.57
N ASP A 62 -1.65 9.51 15.01
CA ASP A 62 -2.45 10.63 15.52
C ASP A 62 -2.95 11.47 14.35
N VAL A 63 -3.90 10.93 13.61
CA VAL A 63 -4.49 11.59 12.44
C VAL A 63 -6.01 11.55 12.55
N SER A 64 -6.68 12.54 11.96
CA SER A 64 -8.13 12.55 11.88
C SER A 64 -8.65 11.50 10.89
N ASP A 65 -9.93 11.15 11.02
CA ASP A 65 -10.57 10.23 10.06
C ASP A 65 -10.48 10.78 8.64
N GLU A 66 -10.62 12.09 8.47
CA GLU A 66 -10.58 12.72 7.16
C GLU A 66 -9.20 12.59 6.51
N LEU A 67 -8.13 12.83 7.28
CA LEU A 67 -6.77 12.70 6.78
C LEU A 67 -6.44 11.24 6.48
N ALA A 68 -6.87 10.33 7.33
CA ALA A 68 -6.68 8.90 7.11
C ALA A 68 -7.39 8.44 5.85
N ALA A 69 -8.63 8.86 5.66
CA ALA A 69 -9.40 8.51 4.46
C ALA A 69 -8.74 9.05 3.19
N GLU A 70 -8.27 10.30 3.24
CA GLU A 70 -7.57 10.89 2.10
C GLU A 70 -6.29 10.12 1.76
N ALA A 71 -5.51 9.77 2.77
CA ALA A 71 -4.28 8.99 2.56
C ALA A 71 -4.58 7.62 1.95
N VAL A 72 -5.61 6.93 2.44
CA VAL A 72 -6.04 5.64 1.90
C VAL A 72 -6.47 5.79 0.45
N ASP A 73 -7.35 6.75 0.16
CA ASP A 73 -7.88 6.93 -1.19
C ASP A 73 -6.78 7.28 -2.19
N ASN A 74 -5.85 8.15 -1.82
CA ASN A 74 -4.75 8.53 -2.69
C ASN A 74 -3.81 7.36 -2.96
N PHE A 75 -3.50 6.58 -1.94
CA PHE A 75 -2.60 5.44 -2.10
C PHE A 75 -3.26 4.32 -2.91
N VAL A 76 -4.52 4.00 -2.62
CA VAL A 76 -5.27 2.97 -3.36
C VAL A 76 -5.39 3.36 -4.83
N ALA A 77 -5.69 4.63 -5.12
CA ALA A 77 -5.77 5.11 -6.51
C ALA A 77 -4.43 4.92 -7.23
N LYS A 78 -3.32 5.19 -6.55
CA LYS A 78 -2.00 4.99 -7.12
C LYS A 78 -1.73 3.51 -7.38
N LEU A 79 -2.12 2.64 -6.46
CA LEU A 79 -1.96 1.20 -6.64
C LEU A 79 -2.78 0.68 -7.82
N GLU A 80 -4.01 1.17 -7.99
CA GLU A 80 -4.84 0.80 -9.13
C GLU A 80 -4.22 1.26 -10.45
N GLU A 81 -3.73 2.49 -10.49
CA GLU A 81 -3.08 3.06 -11.66
C GLU A 81 -1.85 2.27 -12.07
N CYS A 82 -1.07 1.81 -11.11
CA CYS A 82 0.13 1.02 -11.36
C CYS A 82 -0.14 -0.47 -11.58
N GLY A 83 -1.38 -0.92 -11.38
CA GLY A 83 -1.74 -2.32 -11.58
C GLY A 83 -1.40 -3.25 -10.43
N PHE A 84 -1.27 -2.73 -9.21
CA PHE A 84 -0.95 -3.55 -8.04
C PHE A 84 -2.16 -4.28 -7.43
N LEU A 85 -3.37 -3.83 -7.70
CA LEU A 85 -4.57 -4.43 -7.12
C LEU A 85 -5.16 -5.52 -8.00
N ALA A 86 -5.60 -6.58 -7.35
CA ALA A 86 -6.27 -7.68 -8.02
C ALA A 86 -7.70 -7.30 -8.42
#